data_84080c36e11a21fad0d374a5eb5656e4
#
_entry.id   84080c36e11a21fad0d374a5eb5656e4
#
_cell.length_a   1.000
_cell.length_b   1.000
_cell.length_c   1.000
_cell.angle_alpha   90.00
_cell.angle_beta   90.00
_cell.angle_gamma   90.00
#
_symmetry.space_group_name_H-M   'P 1'
#
loop_
_entity.id
_entity.type
_entity.pdbx_description
1 polymer ?
#
loop_
_entity_poly.entity_id
_entity_poly.type
_entity_poly.pdbx_seq_one_letter_code
_entity_poly.pdbx_strand_id
1 'polypeptide(L)'
;LKLNLFYASTPMPALRLFAGPAAARHIQLNGLRPQDIGAIPGAAGGPKGLILGPLDRFLFGQWLPRSQQPVALIGASIGAWRMATACLNDPQAALERLERDYIAQHFKLPHGQKRPTPHQVSGQFAESLQVFYGGRIEEVLQHPRYRLHIVTSRGRLLLSRDGAWRTPLGYLGAYVSNAMTRKALGSWLERVVFSATENNEPAALPFGTHDFRTRQVALRANNFMDALQASCSIPFVLRPVPTIVGAPPGPYWDGGITDYHLHLQYQPSAASPIVLYPHFQKAVVPGWLDKAWKRRHRASAALDNMLVLAPDPSWVQGLPGARLPDRGDFTRYAHDLPGRMKVWSAATSAARQLADEFAEWLERPDLSRLEPL
;
A
#
# COMPACT_ATOMS: atom_id res chain seq x y z
N LEU A 1 29.62 -5.07 48.89
CA LEU A 1 28.85 -5.63 47.77
C LEU A 1 28.02 -4.54 47.11
N LYS A 2 28.46 -3.98 45.95
CA LYS A 2 27.63 -3.10 45.13
C LYS A 2 26.77 -3.97 44.22
N LEU A 3 25.47 -4.03 44.50
CA LEU A 3 24.49 -4.57 43.54
C LEU A 3 24.44 -3.60 42.35
N ASN A 4 25.00 -4.02 41.22
CA ASN A 4 24.68 -3.43 39.92
C ASN A 4 23.27 -3.82 39.56
N LEU A 5 22.30 -2.99 39.87
CA LEU A 5 20.97 -3.02 39.26
C LEU A 5 21.16 -2.70 37.76
N PHE A 6 21.21 -3.72 36.92
CA PHE A 6 20.97 -3.55 35.49
C PHE A 6 19.54 -3.06 35.33
N TYR A 7 19.37 -1.75 35.20
CA TYR A 7 18.15 -1.20 34.61
C TYR A 7 18.11 -1.75 33.17
N ALA A 8 17.32 -2.78 32.95
CA ALA A 8 16.91 -3.14 31.60
C ALA A 8 16.19 -1.89 31.06
N SER A 9 16.87 -1.16 30.17
CA SER A 9 16.24 -0.03 29.47
C SER A 9 15.01 -0.61 28.75
N THR A 10 13.84 -0.12 29.11
CA THR A 10 12.60 -0.48 28.40
C THR A 10 12.88 -0.25 26.91
N PRO A 11 12.68 -1.27 26.05
CA PRO A 11 12.95 -1.09 24.63
C PRO A 11 12.16 0.10 24.12
N MET A 12 12.79 0.93 23.27
CA MET A 12 12.14 2.08 22.67
C MET A 12 10.89 1.63 21.93
N PRO A 13 9.72 2.24 22.18
CA PRO A 13 8.49 1.87 21.48
C PRO A 13 8.66 2.01 19.96
N ALA A 14 8.32 0.95 19.24
CA ALA A 14 8.41 0.93 17.78
C ALA A 14 7.14 1.40 17.12
N LEU A 15 5.98 1.11 17.72
CA LEU A 15 4.66 1.35 17.15
C LEU A 15 3.97 2.55 17.79
N ARG A 16 3.43 3.43 16.96
CA ARG A 16 2.47 4.47 17.33
C ARG A 16 1.11 4.20 16.70
N LEU A 17 0.07 4.53 17.44
CA LEU A 17 -1.33 4.38 17.04
C LEU A 17 -1.96 5.76 16.89
N PHE A 18 -2.42 6.10 15.69
CA PHE A 18 -3.07 7.39 15.42
C PHE A 18 -4.50 7.13 14.97
N ALA A 19 -5.46 7.72 15.67
CA ALA A 19 -6.87 7.52 15.39
C ALA A 19 -7.58 8.83 14.99
N GLY A 20 -8.40 8.72 13.94
CA GLY A 20 -9.39 9.75 13.64
C GLY A 20 -10.46 9.81 14.75
N PRO A 21 -11.20 10.92 14.87
CA PRO A 21 -12.11 11.15 16.00
C PRO A 21 -13.17 10.04 16.19
N ALA A 22 -13.74 9.52 15.10
CA ALA A 22 -14.75 8.45 15.17
C ALA A 22 -14.12 7.11 15.57
N ALA A 23 -12.94 6.79 15.01
CA ALA A 23 -12.19 5.58 15.38
C ALA A 23 -11.77 5.62 16.87
N ALA A 24 -11.24 6.75 17.33
CA ALA A 24 -10.84 6.92 18.73
C ALA A 24 -12.03 6.72 19.68
N ARG A 25 -13.17 7.33 19.39
CA ARG A 25 -14.42 7.16 20.18
C ARG A 25 -14.86 5.71 20.22
N HIS A 26 -14.88 5.02 19.06
CA HIS A 26 -15.27 3.62 19.02
C HIS A 26 -14.36 2.75 19.89
N ILE A 27 -13.02 2.92 19.75
CA ILE A 27 -12.03 2.15 20.51
C ILE A 27 -12.13 2.42 22.02
N GLN A 28 -12.35 3.67 22.42
CA GLN A 28 -12.53 4.03 23.83
C GLN A 28 -13.76 3.38 24.46
N LEU A 29 -14.85 3.26 23.71
CA LEU A 29 -16.12 2.71 24.22
C LEU A 29 -16.19 1.19 24.13
N ASN A 30 -15.64 0.58 23.10
CA ASN A 30 -15.88 -0.82 22.74
C ASN A 30 -14.60 -1.69 22.69
N GLY A 31 -13.42 -1.08 22.81
CA GLY A 31 -12.16 -1.72 22.46
C GLY A 31 -12.00 -1.85 20.94
N LEU A 32 -10.98 -2.61 20.51
CA LEU A 32 -10.75 -2.92 19.10
C LEU A 32 -10.78 -4.45 18.90
N ARG A 33 -11.67 -4.90 18.04
CA ARG A 33 -11.88 -6.33 17.76
C ARG A 33 -11.78 -6.57 16.22
N PRO A 34 -11.46 -7.79 15.77
CA PRO A 34 -11.36 -8.10 14.34
C PRO A 34 -12.63 -7.78 13.53
N GLN A 35 -13.81 -7.96 14.12
CA GLN A 35 -15.09 -7.68 13.45
C GLN A 35 -15.36 -6.18 13.26
N ASP A 36 -14.68 -5.31 13.98
CA ASP A 36 -14.84 -3.87 13.86
C ASP A 36 -14.17 -3.32 12.58
N ILE A 37 -13.35 -4.16 11.90
CA ILE A 37 -12.58 -3.74 10.72
C ILE A 37 -13.42 -3.90 9.46
N GLY A 38 -13.76 -2.79 8.81
CA GLY A 38 -14.49 -2.75 7.54
C GLY A 38 -13.60 -2.58 6.31
N ALA A 39 -12.46 -1.93 6.46
CA ALA A 39 -11.53 -1.69 5.35
C ALA A 39 -10.07 -1.64 5.81
N ILE A 40 -9.16 -2.06 4.92
CA ILE A 40 -7.71 -1.98 5.12
C ILE A 40 -7.06 -1.40 3.87
N PRO A 41 -6.54 -0.16 3.92
CA PRO A 41 -5.76 0.42 2.84
C PRO A 41 -4.33 -0.13 2.79
N GLY A 42 -3.82 -0.31 1.57
CA GLY A 42 -2.42 -0.61 1.27
C GLY A 42 -1.78 0.53 0.48
N ALA A 43 -0.97 1.35 1.15
CA ALA A 43 -0.32 2.51 0.54
C ALA A 43 0.66 2.15 -0.58
N ALA A 44 0.77 3.00 -1.59
CA ALA A 44 1.93 3.04 -2.45
C ALA A 44 3.16 3.52 -1.66
N GLY A 45 4.35 3.10 -2.04
CA GLY A 45 5.57 3.51 -1.31
C GLY A 45 6.81 2.72 -1.68
N GLY A 46 6.66 1.69 -2.51
CA GLY A 46 7.74 0.79 -2.91
C GLY A 46 8.36 0.09 -1.69
N PRO A 47 9.71 0.09 -1.56
CA PRO A 47 10.40 -0.66 -0.50
C PRO A 47 10.01 -0.27 0.93
N LYS A 48 9.44 0.92 1.15
CA LYS A 48 8.93 1.30 2.48
C LYS A 48 7.88 0.33 3.02
N GLY A 49 7.11 -0.32 2.12
CA GLY A 49 6.14 -1.34 2.49
C GLY A 49 6.73 -2.60 3.14
N LEU A 50 8.03 -2.86 2.98
CA LEU A 50 8.69 -4.03 3.55
C LEU A 50 8.60 -4.09 5.08
N ILE A 51 8.71 -2.96 5.77
CA ILE A 51 8.60 -2.93 7.24
C ILE A 51 7.22 -3.31 7.76
N LEU A 52 6.21 -3.33 6.89
CA LEU A 52 4.85 -3.73 7.26
C LEU A 52 4.63 -5.24 7.15
N GLY A 53 5.58 -5.98 6.56
CA GLY A 53 5.47 -7.44 6.37
C GLY A 53 5.16 -8.22 7.66
N PRO A 54 5.89 -8.04 8.77
CA PRO A 54 5.58 -8.71 10.02
C PRO A 54 4.19 -8.37 10.57
N LEU A 55 3.81 -7.09 10.51
CA LEU A 55 2.48 -6.63 10.95
C LEU A 55 1.36 -7.21 10.07
N ASP A 56 1.55 -7.24 8.74
CA ASP A 56 0.60 -7.88 7.82
C ASP A 56 0.44 -9.38 8.12
N ARG A 57 1.54 -10.11 8.37
CA ARG A 57 1.47 -11.53 8.74
C ARG A 57 0.68 -11.75 10.02
N PHE A 58 0.87 -10.91 11.03
CA PHE A 58 0.08 -10.98 12.26
C PHE A 58 -1.40 -10.67 11.98
N LEU A 59 -1.69 -9.58 11.27
CA LEU A 59 -3.07 -9.17 10.99
C LEU A 59 -3.82 -10.22 10.18
N PHE A 60 -3.28 -10.62 9.02
CA PHE A 60 -3.98 -11.51 8.09
C PHE A 60 -3.87 -12.99 8.44
N GLY A 61 -2.80 -13.40 9.14
CA GLY A 61 -2.60 -14.79 9.53
C GLY A 61 -3.14 -15.18 10.89
N GLN A 62 -3.30 -14.22 11.83
CA GLN A 62 -3.61 -14.56 13.22
C GLN A 62 -4.78 -13.77 13.80
N TRP A 63 -4.88 -12.47 13.58
CA TRP A 63 -5.85 -11.63 14.26
C TRP A 63 -7.17 -11.53 13.50
N LEU A 64 -7.17 -11.10 12.24
CA LEU A 64 -8.38 -10.96 11.42
C LEU A 64 -9.13 -12.28 11.20
N PRO A 65 -8.48 -13.45 11.06
CA PRO A 65 -9.20 -14.73 10.92
C PRO A 65 -10.13 -15.09 12.08
N ARG A 66 -10.00 -14.40 13.22
CA ARG A 66 -10.91 -14.57 14.38
C ARG A 66 -12.32 -13.98 14.13
N SER A 67 -12.53 -13.29 13.01
CA SER A 67 -13.83 -12.74 12.60
C SER A 67 -14.26 -13.30 11.26
N GLN A 68 -15.57 -13.36 11.01
CA GLN A 68 -16.16 -13.73 9.72
C GLN A 68 -16.67 -12.50 8.91
N GLN A 69 -16.53 -11.28 9.46
CA GLN A 69 -16.99 -10.09 8.78
C GLN A 69 -16.21 -9.84 7.48
N PRO A 70 -16.89 -9.43 6.39
CA PRO A 70 -16.21 -9.01 5.17
C PRO A 70 -15.33 -7.78 5.42
N VAL A 71 -14.17 -7.74 4.76
CA VAL A 71 -13.23 -6.62 4.83
C VAL A 71 -12.84 -6.20 3.41
N ALA A 72 -12.97 -4.92 3.10
CA ALA A 72 -12.49 -4.35 1.86
C ALA A 72 -10.97 -4.11 1.93
N LEU A 73 -10.20 -4.71 1.02
CA LEU A 73 -8.77 -4.49 0.90
C LEU A 73 -8.50 -3.59 -0.30
N ILE A 74 -8.02 -2.36 -0.06
CA ILE A 74 -7.79 -1.38 -1.12
C ILE A 74 -6.29 -1.17 -1.27
N GLY A 75 -5.74 -1.34 -2.47
CA GLY A 75 -4.30 -1.20 -2.68
C GLY A 75 -3.92 -0.34 -3.87
N ALA A 76 -2.81 0.40 -3.73
CA ALA A 76 -2.11 1.08 -4.81
C ALA A 76 -0.62 0.68 -4.81
N SER A 77 -0.06 0.37 -5.99
CA SER A 77 1.36 0.00 -6.13
C SER A 77 1.72 -1.22 -5.27
N ILE A 78 2.79 -1.16 -4.48
CA ILE A 78 3.16 -2.24 -3.54
C ILE A 78 2.02 -2.57 -2.57
N GLY A 79 1.18 -1.59 -2.23
CA GLY A 79 0.00 -1.82 -1.41
C GLY A 79 -1.04 -2.73 -2.10
N ALA A 80 -1.22 -2.58 -3.41
CA ALA A 80 -2.08 -3.50 -4.17
C ALA A 80 -1.52 -4.92 -4.15
N TRP A 81 -0.20 -5.07 -4.28
CA TRP A 81 0.44 -6.38 -4.20
C TRP A 81 0.30 -7.00 -2.80
N ARG A 82 0.55 -6.23 -1.73
CA ARG A 82 0.34 -6.69 -0.34
C ARG A 82 -1.10 -7.15 -0.10
N MET A 83 -2.09 -6.35 -0.53
CA MET A 83 -3.51 -6.67 -0.34
C MET A 83 -3.95 -7.89 -1.16
N ALA A 84 -3.48 -8.02 -2.40
CA ALA A 84 -3.73 -9.22 -3.21
C ALA A 84 -3.10 -10.47 -2.59
N THR A 85 -1.89 -10.35 -2.03
CA THR A 85 -1.20 -11.46 -1.35
C THR A 85 -1.93 -11.88 -0.07
N ALA A 86 -2.52 -10.94 0.65
CA ALA A 86 -3.32 -11.22 1.85
C ALA A 86 -4.61 -12.01 1.55
N CYS A 87 -5.07 -12.02 0.29
CA CYS A 87 -6.23 -12.81 -0.14
C CYS A 87 -5.88 -14.27 -0.51
N LEU A 88 -4.62 -14.69 -0.45
CA LEU A 88 -4.25 -16.09 -0.72
C LEU A 88 -4.62 -17.00 0.46
N ASN A 89 -4.83 -18.29 0.20
CA ASN A 89 -5.28 -19.27 1.21
C ASN A 89 -4.37 -19.37 2.43
N ASP A 90 -3.04 -19.21 2.24
CA ASP A 90 -2.07 -19.06 3.33
C ASP A 90 -1.44 -17.66 3.23
N PRO A 91 -2.07 -16.63 3.81
CA PRO A 91 -1.57 -15.26 3.74
C PRO A 91 -0.23 -15.08 4.47
N GLN A 92 0.03 -15.85 5.52
CA GLN A 92 1.27 -15.74 6.28
C GLN A 92 2.48 -16.18 5.46
N ALA A 93 2.45 -17.37 4.88
CA ALA A 93 3.51 -17.87 4.02
C ALA A 93 3.64 -17.04 2.72
N ALA A 94 2.50 -16.59 2.17
CA ALA A 94 2.51 -15.78 0.95
C ALA A 94 3.12 -14.39 1.17
N LEU A 95 2.83 -13.71 2.28
CA LEU A 95 3.41 -12.42 2.65
C LEU A 95 4.91 -12.54 2.98
N GLU A 96 5.33 -13.66 3.60
CA GLU A 96 6.75 -13.94 3.83
C GLU A 96 7.48 -14.17 2.49
N ARG A 97 6.87 -14.89 1.55
CA ARG A 97 7.40 -15.05 0.20
C ARG A 97 7.50 -13.70 -0.52
N LEU A 98 6.46 -12.86 -0.44
CA LEU A 98 6.48 -11.51 -1.04
C LEU A 98 7.65 -10.68 -0.50
N GLU A 99 7.86 -10.67 0.82
CA GLU A 99 8.96 -9.97 1.47
C GLU A 99 10.32 -10.46 0.95
N ARG A 100 10.54 -11.78 0.98
CA ARG A 100 11.78 -12.41 0.51
C ARG A 100 12.06 -12.11 -0.96
N ASP A 101 11.08 -12.30 -1.83
CA ASP A 101 11.21 -12.12 -3.27
C ASP A 101 11.45 -10.63 -3.60
N TYR A 102 10.80 -9.70 -2.89
CA TYR A 102 11.02 -8.26 -3.06
C TYR A 102 12.42 -7.82 -2.59
N ILE A 103 12.92 -8.34 -1.46
CA ILE A 103 14.27 -8.07 -0.95
C ILE A 103 15.32 -8.56 -1.95
N ALA A 104 15.11 -9.74 -2.54
CA ALA A 104 16.02 -10.35 -3.48
C ALA A 104 15.91 -9.78 -4.91
N GLN A 105 14.91 -8.93 -5.19
CA GLN A 105 14.66 -8.39 -6.52
C GLN A 105 15.89 -7.68 -7.08
N HIS A 106 16.32 -8.11 -8.26
CA HIS A 106 17.45 -7.50 -8.94
C HIS A 106 17.29 -7.62 -10.46
N PHE A 107 17.88 -6.67 -11.19
CA PHE A 107 17.84 -6.64 -12.65
C PHE A 107 19.21 -7.07 -13.21
N LYS A 108 19.25 -8.21 -13.91
CA LYS A 108 20.45 -8.63 -14.66
C LYS A 108 20.60 -7.71 -15.87
N LEU A 109 21.65 -6.90 -15.88
CA LEU A 109 21.90 -5.98 -16.99
C LEU A 109 22.77 -6.65 -18.06
N PRO A 110 22.43 -6.50 -19.35
CA PRO A 110 23.32 -6.87 -20.44
C PRO A 110 24.67 -6.15 -20.33
N HIS A 111 25.71 -6.74 -20.93
CA HIS A 111 27.05 -6.15 -20.90
C HIS A 111 27.03 -4.73 -21.48
N GLY A 112 27.64 -3.77 -20.77
CA GLY A 112 27.71 -2.36 -21.16
C GLY A 112 26.48 -1.51 -20.78
N GLN A 113 25.39 -2.11 -20.28
CA GLN A 113 24.20 -1.37 -19.85
C GLN A 113 24.32 -0.95 -18.38
N LYS A 114 24.16 0.36 -18.10
CA LYS A 114 24.28 0.90 -16.74
C LYS A 114 22.97 0.87 -15.93
N ARG A 115 21.81 0.81 -16.59
CA ARG A 115 20.47 0.81 -15.96
C ARG A 115 19.51 -0.02 -16.80
N PRO A 116 18.52 -0.70 -16.18
CA PRO A 116 17.50 -1.41 -16.94
C PRO A 116 16.60 -0.41 -17.70
N THR A 117 16.13 -0.80 -18.87
CA THR A 117 15.11 -0.04 -19.60
C THR A 117 13.73 -0.26 -18.97
N PRO A 118 12.76 0.68 -19.13
CA PRO A 118 11.40 0.46 -18.68
C PRO A 118 10.74 -0.81 -19.24
N HIS A 119 11.11 -1.22 -20.43
CA HIS A 119 10.64 -2.47 -21.04
C HIS A 119 11.14 -3.70 -20.26
N GLN A 120 12.44 -3.76 -19.95
CA GLN A 120 13.03 -4.86 -19.18
C GLN A 120 12.44 -4.94 -17.77
N VAL A 121 12.27 -3.78 -17.09
CA VAL A 121 11.67 -3.74 -15.75
C VAL A 121 10.24 -4.26 -15.79
N SER A 122 9.43 -3.81 -16.78
CA SER A 122 8.03 -4.25 -16.92
C SER A 122 7.91 -5.73 -17.24
N GLY A 123 8.76 -6.26 -18.14
CA GLY A 123 8.77 -7.68 -18.48
C GLY A 123 9.11 -8.57 -17.29
N GLN A 124 10.20 -8.25 -16.58
CA GLN A 124 10.58 -9.01 -15.39
C GLN A 124 9.54 -8.92 -14.27
N PHE A 125 8.87 -7.78 -14.14
CA PHE A 125 7.80 -7.63 -13.16
C PHE A 125 6.58 -8.48 -13.54
N ALA A 126 6.18 -8.51 -14.82
CA ALA A 126 5.12 -9.40 -15.32
C ALA A 126 5.42 -10.88 -15.07
N GLU A 127 6.67 -11.29 -15.34
CA GLU A 127 7.13 -12.66 -15.05
C GLU A 127 7.04 -12.97 -13.55
N SER A 128 7.47 -12.04 -12.70
CA SER A 128 7.39 -12.18 -11.24
C SER A 128 5.95 -12.34 -10.76
N LEU A 129 5.01 -11.57 -11.31
CA LEU A 129 3.58 -11.72 -11.01
C LEU A 129 3.05 -13.08 -11.46
N GLN A 130 3.43 -13.54 -12.67
CA GLN A 130 3.03 -14.84 -13.18
C GLN A 130 3.56 -15.99 -12.31
N VAL A 131 4.80 -15.91 -11.86
CA VAL A 131 5.41 -16.90 -10.94
C VAL A 131 4.75 -16.87 -9.56
N PHE A 132 4.29 -15.70 -9.12
CA PHE A 132 3.72 -15.54 -7.78
C PHE A 132 2.24 -15.96 -7.72
N TYR A 133 1.42 -15.54 -8.71
CA TYR A 133 -0.03 -15.74 -8.73
C TYR A 133 -0.51 -16.75 -9.77
N GLY A 134 0.36 -17.23 -10.68
CA GLY A 134 -0.02 -18.22 -11.70
C GLY A 134 -0.64 -19.46 -11.07
N GLY A 135 -1.87 -19.82 -11.50
CA GLY A 135 -2.64 -20.92 -10.94
C GLY A 135 -3.32 -20.63 -9.58
N ARG A 136 -3.14 -19.41 -9.01
CA ARG A 136 -3.67 -19.05 -7.70
C ARG A 136 -4.59 -17.81 -7.72
N ILE A 137 -4.91 -17.29 -8.89
CA ILE A 137 -5.73 -16.07 -9.03
C ILE A 137 -7.11 -16.26 -8.41
N GLU A 138 -7.70 -17.46 -8.55
CA GLU A 138 -9.02 -17.75 -8.00
C GLU A 138 -9.04 -17.73 -6.46
N GLU A 139 -7.93 -18.05 -5.78
CA GLU A 139 -7.83 -17.87 -4.32
C GLU A 139 -8.08 -16.41 -3.93
N VAL A 140 -7.55 -15.47 -4.74
CA VAL A 140 -7.72 -14.02 -4.49
C VAL A 140 -9.12 -13.56 -4.83
N LEU A 141 -9.66 -13.98 -5.99
CA LEU A 141 -10.95 -13.51 -6.49
C LEU A 141 -12.14 -14.08 -5.73
N GLN A 142 -12.02 -15.30 -5.23
CA GLN A 142 -13.08 -16.04 -4.53
C GLN A 142 -12.87 -16.05 -3.00
N HIS A 143 -11.98 -15.19 -2.47
CA HIS A 143 -11.75 -15.17 -1.03
C HIS A 143 -13.06 -14.93 -0.27
N PRO A 144 -13.42 -15.75 0.72
CA PRO A 144 -14.76 -15.73 1.34
C PRO A 144 -15.07 -14.40 2.05
N ARG A 145 -14.04 -13.70 2.53
CA ARG A 145 -14.18 -12.50 3.37
C ARG A 145 -13.57 -11.24 2.77
N TYR A 146 -12.46 -11.36 2.04
CA TYR A 146 -11.75 -10.18 1.55
C TYR A 146 -12.25 -9.77 0.17
N ARG A 147 -12.52 -8.48 0.00
CA ARG A 147 -12.90 -7.87 -1.28
C ARG A 147 -11.77 -6.97 -1.74
N LEU A 148 -10.99 -7.46 -2.69
CA LEU A 148 -9.84 -6.74 -3.22
C LEU A 148 -10.26 -5.63 -4.18
N HIS A 149 -9.68 -4.44 -3.98
CA HIS A 149 -9.82 -3.27 -4.85
C HIS A 149 -8.43 -2.79 -5.25
N ILE A 150 -8.07 -2.93 -6.52
CA ILE A 150 -6.79 -2.50 -7.08
C ILE A 150 -6.96 -1.12 -7.71
N VAL A 151 -6.28 -0.11 -7.19
CA VAL A 151 -6.31 1.26 -7.71
C VAL A 151 -5.25 1.44 -8.78
N THR A 152 -5.65 2.00 -9.92
CA THR A 152 -4.77 2.37 -11.05
C THR A 152 -5.07 3.80 -11.49
N SER A 153 -4.12 4.44 -12.18
CA SER A 153 -4.27 5.78 -12.77
C SER A 153 -4.29 5.67 -14.29
N ARG A 154 -5.45 5.86 -14.92
CA ARG A 154 -5.57 5.88 -16.38
C ARG A 154 -5.23 7.24 -16.95
N GLY A 155 -4.33 7.28 -17.93
CA GLY A 155 -3.92 8.51 -18.61
C GLY A 155 -5.01 9.08 -19.55
N ARG A 156 -5.12 10.41 -19.57
CA ARG A 156 -6.04 11.20 -20.40
C ARG A 156 -5.29 12.33 -21.06
N LEU A 157 -5.91 13.05 -22.00
CA LEU A 157 -5.27 14.13 -22.78
C LEU A 157 -3.91 13.69 -23.35
N LEU A 158 -2.84 14.40 -23.06
CA LEU A 158 -1.49 14.04 -23.50
C LEU A 158 -1.04 12.69 -22.90
N LEU A 159 -1.49 12.34 -21.69
CA LEU A 159 -1.21 11.05 -21.06
C LEU A 159 -2.06 9.89 -21.61
N SER A 160 -2.96 10.14 -22.57
CA SER A 160 -3.75 9.09 -23.23
C SER A 160 -2.91 8.18 -24.13
N ARG A 161 -1.66 8.52 -24.39
CA ARG A 161 -0.66 7.71 -25.10
C ARG A 161 0.69 7.90 -24.45
N ASP A 162 1.44 6.83 -24.27
CA ASP A 162 2.83 6.89 -23.83
C ASP A 162 3.73 7.40 -24.96
N GLY A 163 4.75 8.18 -24.61
CA GLY A 163 5.69 8.71 -25.59
C GLY A 163 6.76 9.61 -24.97
N ALA A 164 7.92 9.69 -25.65
CA ALA A 164 9.11 10.34 -25.14
C ALA A 164 8.91 11.81 -24.72
N TRP A 165 8.06 12.56 -25.40
CA TRP A 165 7.75 13.95 -25.07
C TRP A 165 6.35 14.14 -24.45
N ARG A 166 5.38 13.27 -24.80
CA ARG A 166 4.00 13.35 -24.30
C ARG A 166 3.92 13.04 -22.81
N THR A 167 4.59 11.99 -22.38
CA THR A 167 4.57 11.55 -20.98
C THR A 167 5.17 12.61 -20.06
N PRO A 168 6.39 13.17 -20.29
CA PRO A 168 6.93 14.25 -19.47
C PRO A 168 6.06 15.51 -19.46
N LEU A 169 5.61 16.00 -20.63
CA LEU A 169 4.75 17.19 -20.71
C LEU A 169 3.38 16.96 -20.08
N GLY A 170 2.80 15.76 -20.26
CA GLY A 170 1.54 15.40 -19.63
C GLY A 170 1.64 15.37 -18.11
N TYR A 171 2.72 14.83 -17.54
CA TYR A 171 2.93 14.86 -16.09
C TYR A 171 3.26 16.26 -15.57
N LEU A 172 3.94 17.09 -16.33
CA LEU A 172 4.15 18.50 -15.98
C LEU A 172 2.80 19.24 -15.91
N GLY A 173 1.94 19.08 -16.94
CA GLY A 173 0.59 19.66 -16.94
C GLY A 173 -0.27 19.13 -15.79
N ALA A 174 -0.20 17.83 -15.52
CA ALA A 174 -0.87 17.20 -14.38
C ALA A 174 -0.39 17.80 -13.04
N TYR A 175 0.91 18.01 -12.88
CA TYR A 175 1.49 18.61 -11.67
C TYR A 175 1.03 20.05 -11.46
N VAL A 176 1.08 20.88 -12.51
CA VAL A 176 0.62 22.29 -12.46
C VAL A 176 -0.88 22.35 -12.15
N SER A 177 -1.69 21.53 -12.83
CA SER A 177 -3.14 21.45 -12.57
C SER A 177 -3.44 20.98 -11.14
N ASN A 178 -2.69 19.99 -10.64
CA ASN A 178 -2.82 19.53 -9.27
C ASN A 178 -2.41 20.60 -8.25
N ALA A 179 -1.44 21.45 -8.57
CA ALA A 179 -1.06 22.57 -7.71
C ALA A 179 -2.22 23.54 -7.49
N MET A 180 -3.05 23.78 -8.51
CA MET A 180 -4.25 24.62 -8.43
C MET A 180 -5.35 23.91 -7.60
N THR A 181 -5.78 22.74 -8.05
CA THR A 181 -6.77 21.92 -7.35
C THR A 181 -6.63 20.45 -7.73
N ARG A 182 -6.83 19.54 -6.75
CA ARG A 182 -6.82 18.09 -7.00
C ARG A 182 -7.89 17.67 -8.03
N LYS A 183 -9.04 18.35 -8.10
CA LYS A 183 -10.07 18.09 -9.12
C LYS A 183 -9.56 18.34 -10.55
N ALA A 184 -8.70 19.34 -10.76
CA ALA A 184 -8.13 19.64 -12.08
C ALA A 184 -7.20 18.53 -12.58
N LEU A 185 -6.55 17.78 -11.67
CA LEU A 185 -5.79 16.59 -12.03
C LEU A 185 -6.67 15.55 -12.75
N GLY A 186 -7.97 15.49 -12.47
CA GLY A 186 -8.94 14.61 -13.13
C GLY A 186 -9.10 14.84 -14.64
N SER A 187 -8.58 15.93 -15.19
CA SER A 187 -8.49 16.14 -16.64
C SER A 187 -7.36 15.33 -17.28
N TRP A 188 -6.28 15.08 -16.53
CA TRP A 188 -5.08 14.39 -16.98
C TRP A 188 -5.08 12.90 -16.64
N LEU A 189 -5.67 12.54 -15.52
CA LEU A 189 -5.70 11.20 -14.97
C LEU A 189 -7.11 10.85 -14.48
N GLU A 190 -7.48 9.59 -14.57
CA GLU A 190 -8.71 9.03 -14.03
C GLU A 190 -8.34 7.89 -13.07
N ARG A 191 -8.92 7.89 -11.88
CA ARG A 191 -8.85 6.73 -10.98
C ARG A 191 -9.64 5.59 -11.58
N VAL A 192 -9.02 4.45 -11.82
CA VAL A 192 -9.74 3.23 -12.22
C VAL A 192 -9.49 2.18 -11.15
N VAL A 193 -10.57 1.68 -10.55
CA VAL A 193 -10.53 0.70 -9.47
C VAL A 193 -11.05 -0.64 -9.99
N PHE A 194 -10.16 -1.63 -10.03
CA PHE A 194 -10.54 -3.00 -10.33
C PHE A 194 -10.95 -3.68 -9.03
N SER A 195 -12.22 -4.06 -8.95
CA SER A 195 -12.83 -4.58 -7.72
C SER A 195 -13.21 -6.05 -7.88
N ALA A 196 -12.90 -6.88 -6.88
CA ALA A 196 -13.43 -8.23 -6.78
C ALA A 196 -14.94 -8.25 -7.00
N THR A 197 -15.48 -9.35 -7.49
CA THR A 197 -16.90 -9.44 -7.85
C THR A 197 -17.73 -10.09 -6.76
N GLU A 198 -18.94 -9.58 -6.57
CA GLU A 198 -20.02 -10.20 -5.81
C GLU A 198 -21.23 -10.32 -6.72
N ASN A 199 -21.81 -11.52 -6.84
CA ASN A 199 -22.92 -11.78 -7.75
C ASN A 199 -22.67 -11.32 -9.20
N ASN A 200 -21.44 -11.53 -9.71
CA ASN A 200 -20.95 -11.10 -11.02
C ASN A 200 -20.80 -9.57 -11.24
N GLU A 201 -21.18 -8.74 -10.28
CA GLU A 201 -20.97 -7.29 -10.30
C GLU A 201 -19.74 -6.90 -9.45
N PRO A 202 -19.09 -5.77 -9.73
CA PRO A 202 -18.02 -5.28 -8.87
C PRO A 202 -18.51 -5.06 -7.45
N ALA A 203 -17.82 -5.58 -6.45
CA ALA A 203 -18.12 -5.32 -5.04
C ALA A 203 -18.10 -3.82 -4.76
N ALA A 204 -19.01 -3.36 -3.89
CA ALA A 204 -19.17 -1.95 -3.56
C ALA A 204 -17.86 -1.31 -3.12
N LEU A 205 -17.57 -0.10 -3.60
CA LEU A 205 -16.40 0.65 -3.15
C LEU A 205 -16.59 1.06 -1.69
N PRO A 206 -15.57 0.85 -0.82
CA PRO A 206 -15.65 1.23 0.59
C PRO A 206 -15.42 2.73 0.81
N PHE A 207 -15.49 3.55 -0.24
CA PHE A 207 -15.26 4.99 -0.19
C PHE A 207 -16.07 5.75 -1.23
N GLY A 208 -16.36 7.02 -0.94
CA GLY A 208 -17.04 7.94 -1.87
C GLY A 208 -16.13 8.36 -3.02
N THR A 209 -16.71 8.60 -4.21
CA THR A 209 -15.98 8.93 -5.45
C THR A 209 -16.21 10.36 -5.94
N HIS A 210 -16.80 11.22 -5.12
CA HIS A 210 -17.10 12.62 -5.48
C HIS A 210 -15.88 13.54 -5.49
N ASP A 211 -14.78 13.09 -4.89
CA ASP A 211 -13.51 13.81 -4.78
C ASP A 211 -12.73 13.84 -6.09
N PHE A 212 -12.83 12.77 -6.87
CA PHE A 212 -12.02 12.55 -8.06
C PHE A 212 -12.77 11.74 -9.13
N ARG A 213 -12.43 11.99 -10.40
CA ARG A 213 -12.99 11.19 -11.50
C ARG A 213 -12.62 9.73 -11.33
N THR A 214 -13.60 8.91 -11.03
CA THR A 214 -13.42 7.49 -10.70
C THR A 214 -14.26 6.60 -11.62
N ARG A 215 -13.70 5.46 -12.01
CA ARG A 215 -14.37 4.39 -12.72
C ARG A 215 -14.10 3.07 -12.00
N GLN A 216 -15.12 2.28 -11.82
CA GLN A 216 -15.02 0.94 -11.28
C GLN A 216 -15.10 -0.10 -12.40
N VAL A 217 -14.31 -1.17 -12.30
CA VAL A 217 -14.23 -2.29 -13.25
C VAL A 217 -14.23 -3.59 -12.46
N ALA A 218 -14.94 -4.60 -12.94
CA ALA A 218 -14.90 -5.93 -12.35
C ALA A 218 -13.50 -6.54 -12.49
N LEU A 219 -12.91 -6.96 -11.38
CA LEU A 219 -11.67 -7.72 -11.34
C LEU A 219 -11.98 -9.19 -11.60
N ARG A 220 -11.40 -9.74 -12.64
CA ARG A 220 -11.60 -11.12 -13.09
C ARG A 220 -10.25 -11.77 -13.39
N ALA A 221 -10.22 -13.10 -13.58
CA ALA A 221 -8.98 -13.83 -13.86
C ALA A 221 -8.24 -13.30 -15.11
N ASN A 222 -8.97 -12.87 -16.13
CA ASN A 222 -8.40 -12.38 -17.38
C ASN A 222 -7.87 -10.94 -17.36
N ASN A 223 -8.06 -10.20 -16.25
CA ASN A 223 -7.53 -8.84 -16.11
C ASN A 223 -6.75 -8.63 -14.80
N PHE A 224 -6.68 -9.63 -13.91
CA PHE A 224 -6.03 -9.54 -12.61
C PHE A 224 -4.55 -9.16 -12.73
N MET A 225 -3.79 -9.87 -13.55
CA MET A 225 -2.35 -9.63 -13.72
C MET A 225 -2.08 -8.24 -14.28
N ASP A 226 -2.84 -7.84 -15.31
CA ASP A 226 -2.71 -6.53 -15.95
C ASP A 226 -3.07 -5.40 -14.98
N ALA A 227 -4.14 -5.54 -14.19
CA ALA A 227 -4.56 -4.56 -13.20
C ALA A 227 -3.49 -4.40 -12.10
N LEU A 228 -2.92 -5.50 -11.62
CA LEU A 228 -1.89 -5.48 -10.59
C LEU A 228 -0.57 -4.89 -11.13
N GLN A 229 -0.17 -5.27 -12.35
CA GLN A 229 0.97 -4.70 -13.03
C GLN A 229 0.80 -3.19 -13.26
N ALA A 230 -0.37 -2.77 -13.76
CA ALA A 230 -0.69 -1.37 -13.98
C ALA A 230 -0.59 -0.55 -12.69
N SER A 231 -1.15 -1.08 -11.59
CA SER A 231 -1.08 -0.43 -10.27
C SER A 231 0.36 -0.20 -9.80
N CYS A 232 1.33 -0.98 -10.29
CA CYS A 232 2.75 -0.84 -9.98
C CYS A 232 3.57 -0.16 -11.08
N SER A 233 2.96 0.26 -12.20
CA SER A 233 3.64 0.85 -13.37
C SER A 233 4.01 2.31 -13.14
N ILE A 234 5.15 2.51 -12.45
CA ILE A 234 5.68 3.83 -12.10
C ILE A 234 6.17 4.54 -13.37
N PRO A 235 5.72 5.79 -13.66
CA PRO A 235 6.19 6.57 -14.80
C PRO A 235 7.71 6.66 -14.84
N PHE A 236 8.27 6.57 -16.04
CA PHE A 236 9.70 6.62 -16.36
C PHE A 236 10.54 5.42 -15.87
N VAL A 237 9.98 4.55 -15.01
CA VAL A 237 10.65 3.34 -14.50
C VAL A 237 10.07 2.09 -15.15
N LEU A 238 8.74 2.01 -15.29
CA LEU A 238 8.03 0.96 -16.00
C LEU A 238 7.24 1.54 -17.17
N ARG A 239 6.87 0.70 -18.13
CA ARG A 239 5.88 1.03 -19.15
C ARG A 239 4.47 0.98 -18.55
N PRO A 240 3.54 1.82 -19.03
CA PRO A 240 2.14 1.65 -18.71
C PRO A 240 1.60 0.35 -19.30
N VAL A 241 0.57 -0.20 -18.71
CA VAL A 241 -0.23 -1.25 -19.34
C VAL A 241 -1.18 -0.58 -20.34
N PRO A 242 -1.07 -0.87 -21.63
CA PRO A 242 -1.76 -0.07 -22.65
C PRO A 242 -3.26 -0.34 -22.73
N THR A 243 -3.68 -1.55 -22.35
CA THR A 243 -5.07 -2.00 -22.42
C THR A 243 -5.30 -3.07 -21.36
N ILE A 244 -6.43 -2.97 -20.66
CA ILE A 244 -6.85 -3.98 -19.67
C ILE A 244 -8.25 -4.44 -20.04
N VAL A 245 -8.47 -5.75 -20.08
CA VAL A 245 -9.75 -6.36 -20.47
C VAL A 245 -10.89 -5.86 -19.56
N GLY A 246 -11.99 -5.44 -20.19
CA GLY A 246 -13.17 -4.92 -19.48
C GLY A 246 -13.05 -3.49 -18.99
N ALA A 247 -11.90 -2.83 -19.18
CA ALA A 247 -11.66 -1.47 -18.77
C ALA A 247 -11.61 -0.51 -19.99
N PRO A 248 -11.82 0.81 -19.79
CA PRO A 248 -11.72 1.79 -20.88
C PRO A 248 -10.34 1.79 -21.56
N PRO A 249 -10.26 2.02 -22.88
CA PRO A 249 -8.97 2.06 -23.58
C PRO A 249 -8.07 3.20 -23.09
N GLY A 250 -6.76 2.97 -23.11
CA GLY A 250 -5.74 3.94 -22.73
C GLY A 250 -4.67 3.36 -21.82
N PRO A 251 -3.55 4.07 -21.62
CA PRO A 251 -2.46 3.60 -20.77
C PRO A 251 -2.82 3.70 -19.29
N TYR A 252 -2.52 2.63 -18.56
CA TYR A 252 -2.72 2.51 -17.12
C TYR A 252 -1.38 2.57 -16.39
N TRP A 253 -1.32 3.43 -15.40
CA TRP A 253 -0.15 3.74 -14.60
C TRP A 253 -0.37 3.43 -13.12
N ASP A 254 0.71 3.55 -12.33
CA ASP A 254 0.72 3.34 -10.87
C ASP A 254 -0.43 4.07 -10.18
N GLY A 255 -1.20 3.34 -9.38
CA GLY A 255 -2.34 3.87 -8.65
C GLY A 255 -1.97 4.96 -7.65
N GLY A 256 -0.74 4.93 -7.14
CA GLY A 256 -0.24 5.95 -6.22
C GLY A 256 -0.09 7.33 -6.84
N ILE A 257 -0.17 7.48 -8.17
CA ILE A 257 -0.13 8.81 -8.80
C ILE A 257 -1.36 9.60 -8.39
N THR A 258 -2.53 8.99 -8.48
CA THR A 258 -3.80 9.59 -8.04
C THR A 258 -4.02 9.40 -6.54
N ASP A 259 -3.65 8.26 -5.96
CA ASP A 259 -4.01 7.87 -4.59
C ASP A 259 -2.81 7.26 -3.85
N TYR A 260 -1.82 8.09 -3.51
CA TYR A 260 -0.52 7.64 -3.01
C TYR A 260 -0.62 6.88 -1.70
N HIS A 261 -1.32 7.45 -0.72
CA HIS A 261 -1.61 6.81 0.56
C HIS A 261 -3.11 6.59 0.76
N LEU A 262 -3.89 6.50 -0.35
CA LEU A 262 -5.32 6.19 -0.28
C LEU A 262 -6.07 7.09 0.73
N HIS A 263 -5.80 8.41 0.68
CA HIS A 263 -6.54 9.41 1.46
C HIS A 263 -7.93 9.59 0.85
N LEU A 264 -8.80 8.63 1.09
CA LEU A 264 -10.12 8.48 0.48
C LEU A 264 -11.20 8.74 1.53
N GLN A 265 -12.36 9.19 1.11
CA GLN A 265 -13.51 9.35 1.99
C GLN A 265 -14.14 7.97 2.27
N TYR A 266 -13.60 7.25 3.24
CA TYR A 266 -14.10 5.94 3.60
C TYR A 266 -15.52 6.00 4.14
N GLN A 267 -16.31 4.96 3.83
CA GLN A 267 -17.70 4.79 4.24
C GLN A 267 -17.88 3.39 4.87
N PRO A 268 -17.23 3.15 6.03
CA PRO A 268 -17.38 1.87 6.71
C PRO A 268 -18.81 1.67 7.18
N SER A 269 -19.25 0.41 7.30
CA SER A 269 -20.57 0.08 7.82
C SER A 269 -20.64 0.31 9.33
N ALA A 270 -21.86 0.44 9.87
CA ALA A 270 -22.04 0.50 11.33
C ALA A 270 -21.60 -0.77 12.04
N ALA A 271 -21.64 -1.93 11.38
CA ALA A 271 -21.21 -3.21 11.92
C ALA A 271 -19.68 -3.36 11.95
N SER A 272 -18.96 -2.66 11.06
CA SER A 272 -17.49 -2.69 10.97
C SER A 272 -16.99 -1.26 10.71
N PRO A 273 -17.00 -0.40 11.76
CA PRO A 273 -16.83 1.05 11.59
C PRO A 273 -15.40 1.52 11.43
N ILE A 274 -14.39 0.63 11.57
CA ILE A 274 -12.98 0.99 11.60
C ILE A 274 -12.31 0.73 10.25
N VAL A 275 -11.53 1.71 9.81
CA VAL A 275 -10.54 1.57 8.74
C VAL A 275 -9.17 1.36 9.39
N LEU A 276 -8.67 0.13 9.39
CA LEU A 276 -7.36 -0.20 9.96
C LEU A 276 -6.26 0.02 8.91
N TYR A 277 -5.30 0.86 9.23
CA TYR A 277 -4.29 1.27 8.27
C TYR A 277 -2.84 1.00 8.73
N PRO A 278 -2.30 -0.20 8.48
CA PRO A 278 -0.86 -0.42 8.58
C PRO A 278 -0.11 0.46 7.59
N HIS A 279 0.64 1.44 8.09
CA HIS A 279 1.30 2.45 7.29
C HIS A 279 2.74 2.70 7.77
N PHE A 280 3.61 3.18 6.90
CA PHE A 280 5.01 3.44 7.22
C PHE A 280 5.28 4.86 7.76
N GLN A 281 4.24 5.66 7.99
CA GLN A 281 4.30 7.02 8.59
C GLN A 281 2.91 7.49 9.03
N LYS A 282 2.82 8.50 9.91
CA LYS A 282 1.55 9.11 10.35
C LYS A 282 0.78 9.76 9.19
N ALA A 283 1.46 10.58 8.38
CA ALA A 283 0.81 11.43 7.39
C ALA A 283 0.27 10.63 6.20
N VAL A 284 -1.02 10.78 5.90
CA VAL A 284 -1.71 10.14 4.77
C VAL A 284 -1.73 11.11 3.58
N VAL A 285 -0.76 10.96 2.68
CA VAL A 285 -0.55 11.85 1.51
C VAL A 285 -1.54 11.51 0.39
N PRO A 286 -2.36 12.46 -0.11
CA PRO A 286 -3.41 12.14 -1.07
C PRO A 286 -2.91 11.52 -2.39
N GLY A 287 -1.98 12.14 -3.08
CA GLY A 287 -1.43 11.67 -4.35
C GLY A 287 0.08 11.82 -4.43
N TRP A 288 0.73 11.12 -5.37
CA TRP A 288 2.17 11.22 -5.55
C TRP A 288 2.63 12.65 -5.88
N LEU A 289 1.81 13.38 -6.67
CA LEU A 289 2.06 14.78 -7.01
C LEU A 289 1.81 15.75 -5.84
N ASP A 290 1.22 15.27 -4.73
CA ASP A 290 0.98 16.08 -3.52
C ASP A 290 2.13 16.02 -2.52
N LYS A 291 3.19 15.24 -2.77
CA LYS A 291 4.33 15.08 -1.82
C LYS A 291 4.99 16.39 -1.42
N ALA A 292 5.06 17.35 -2.33
CA ALA A 292 5.61 18.68 -2.06
C ALA A 292 4.65 19.58 -1.26
N TRP A 293 3.35 19.27 -1.24
CA TRP A 293 2.31 20.11 -0.67
C TRP A 293 1.96 19.70 0.76
N LYS A 294 2.83 19.95 1.73
CA LYS A 294 2.71 19.56 3.15
C LYS A 294 1.35 19.89 3.77
N ARG A 295 0.73 21.04 3.39
CA ARG A 295 -0.61 21.42 3.85
C ARG A 295 -1.71 20.41 3.52
N ARG A 296 -1.54 19.62 2.44
CA ARG A 296 -2.49 18.58 2.00
C ARG A 296 -2.32 17.25 2.72
N HIS A 297 -1.28 17.12 3.56
CA HIS A 297 -1.00 15.91 4.32
C HIS A 297 -1.73 15.87 5.67
N ARG A 298 -2.45 16.93 6.01
CA ARG A 298 -3.23 17.00 7.28
C ARG A 298 -4.39 16.01 7.21
N ALA A 299 -4.73 15.45 8.37
CA ALA A 299 -5.95 14.68 8.53
C ALA A 299 -7.17 15.55 8.17
N SER A 300 -8.18 14.91 7.62
CA SER A 300 -9.46 15.51 7.25
C SER A 300 -10.59 14.60 7.70
N ALA A 301 -11.82 15.05 7.63
CA ALA A 301 -13.00 14.23 7.95
C ALA A 301 -13.06 12.90 7.17
N ALA A 302 -12.36 12.81 6.03
CA ALA A 302 -12.22 11.55 5.29
C ALA A 302 -11.52 10.44 6.08
N LEU A 303 -10.74 10.79 7.10
CA LEU A 303 -9.97 9.88 7.93
C LEU A 303 -10.57 9.67 9.34
N ASP A 304 -11.78 10.14 9.61
CA ASP A 304 -12.41 10.10 10.95
C ASP A 304 -12.52 8.68 11.51
N ASN A 305 -12.75 7.68 10.66
CA ASN A 305 -12.88 6.28 11.03
C ASN A 305 -11.56 5.50 10.98
N MET A 306 -10.43 6.17 10.72
CA MET A 306 -9.15 5.51 10.46
C MET A 306 -8.32 5.34 11.74
N LEU A 307 -7.77 4.13 11.91
CA LEU A 307 -6.70 3.83 12.87
C LEU A 307 -5.42 3.54 12.08
N VAL A 308 -4.46 4.45 12.13
CA VAL A 308 -3.14 4.30 11.51
C VAL A 308 -2.18 3.65 12.47
N LEU A 309 -1.57 2.55 12.06
CA LEU A 309 -0.47 1.85 12.73
C LEU A 309 0.82 2.24 12.04
N ALA A 310 1.66 3.05 12.67
CA ALA A 310 2.87 3.58 12.04
C ALA A 310 4.10 3.43 12.95
N PRO A 311 5.32 3.29 12.36
CA PRO A 311 6.54 3.25 13.17
C PRO A 311 6.80 4.58 13.86
N ASP A 312 7.34 4.51 15.08
CA ASP A 312 7.86 5.68 15.77
C ASP A 312 9.07 6.26 15.01
N PRO A 313 9.14 7.59 14.81
CA PRO A 313 10.28 8.21 14.15
C PRO A 313 11.63 7.93 14.81
N SER A 314 11.67 7.81 16.15
CA SER A 314 12.89 7.51 16.89
C SER A 314 13.34 6.06 16.65
N TRP A 315 12.39 5.14 16.60
CA TRP A 315 12.67 3.76 16.22
C TRP A 315 13.23 3.67 14.78
N VAL A 316 12.69 4.46 13.85
CA VAL A 316 13.20 4.53 12.46
C VAL A 316 14.66 5.01 12.44
N GLN A 317 15.06 5.93 13.33
CA GLN A 317 16.46 6.36 13.46
C GLN A 317 17.39 5.22 13.91
N GLY A 318 16.87 4.21 14.60
CA GLY A 318 17.60 3.00 14.99
C GLY A 318 17.83 1.98 13.85
N LEU A 319 17.12 2.12 12.73
CA LEU A 319 17.26 1.23 11.59
C LEU A 319 18.60 1.45 10.84
N PRO A 320 19.06 0.46 10.06
CA PRO A 320 20.25 0.62 9.22
C PRO A 320 20.16 1.86 8.33
N GLY A 321 21.11 2.76 8.46
CA GLY A 321 21.11 4.05 7.75
C GLY A 321 20.10 5.07 8.27
N ALA A 322 19.56 4.88 9.48
CA ALA A 322 18.62 5.77 10.16
C ALA A 322 17.35 6.11 9.32
N ARG A 323 16.87 5.16 8.53
CA ARG A 323 15.74 5.37 7.60
C ARG A 323 15.09 4.06 7.17
N LEU A 324 13.89 4.19 6.64
CA LEU A 324 13.18 3.07 6.00
C LEU A 324 13.86 2.69 4.67
N PRO A 325 13.76 1.40 4.24
CA PRO A 325 14.05 1.01 2.87
C PRO A 325 13.34 1.93 1.87
N ASP A 326 14.02 2.37 0.81
CA ASP A 326 13.41 3.22 -0.20
C ASP A 326 13.95 2.94 -1.63
N ARG A 327 13.31 3.59 -2.64
CA ARG A 327 13.71 3.42 -4.05
C ARG A 327 15.12 3.88 -4.36
N GLY A 328 15.67 4.81 -3.61
CA GLY A 328 17.05 5.29 -3.75
C GLY A 328 18.08 4.19 -3.49
N ASP A 329 17.68 3.13 -2.77
CA ASP A 329 18.55 2.00 -2.50
C ASP A 329 18.87 1.19 -3.76
N PHE A 330 17.98 1.12 -4.74
CA PHE A 330 18.29 0.50 -6.03
C PHE A 330 19.48 1.19 -6.74
N THR A 331 19.63 2.50 -6.56
CA THR A 331 20.78 3.24 -7.09
C THR A 331 21.97 3.19 -6.14
N ARG A 332 21.75 3.33 -4.83
CA ARG A 332 22.81 3.32 -3.80
C ARG A 332 23.56 1.98 -3.78
N TYR A 333 22.84 0.88 -3.94
CA TYR A 333 23.36 -0.48 -3.97
C TYR A 333 23.36 -1.10 -5.38
N ALA A 334 23.49 -0.28 -6.43
CA ALA A 334 23.39 -0.77 -7.82
C ALA A 334 24.36 -1.92 -8.14
N HIS A 335 25.52 -1.95 -7.48
CA HIS A 335 26.57 -2.95 -7.63
C HIS A 335 26.79 -3.79 -6.37
N ASP A 336 25.93 -3.65 -5.37
CA ASP A 336 26.01 -4.36 -4.09
C ASP A 336 24.65 -4.90 -3.66
N LEU A 337 24.16 -5.89 -4.41
CA LEU A 337 22.91 -6.58 -4.08
C LEU A 337 22.95 -7.23 -2.68
N PRO A 338 24.04 -7.93 -2.27
CA PRO A 338 24.11 -8.49 -0.93
C PRO A 338 24.01 -7.44 0.17
N GLY A 339 24.65 -6.28 0.01
CA GLY A 339 24.56 -5.15 0.95
C GLY A 339 23.15 -4.62 1.07
N ARG A 340 22.42 -4.44 -0.07
CA ARG A 340 21.01 -4.04 -0.06
C ARG A 340 20.13 -5.07 0.66
N MET A 341 20.29 -6.35 0.32
CA MET A 341 19.54 -7.43 0.95
C MET A 341 19.78 -7.45 2.47
N LYS A 342 21.03 -7.31 2.92
CA LYS A 342 21.36 -7.25 4.35
C LYS A 342 20.64 -6.10 5.06
N VAL A 343 20.70 -4.89 4.49
CA VAL A 343 20.07 -3.69 5.08
C VAL A 343 18.55 -3.84 5.12
N TRP A 344 17.92 -4.30 4.04
CA TRP A 344 16.48 -4.46 3.98
C TRP A 344 15.99 -5.60 4.91
N SER A 345 16.70 -6.74 4.94
CA SER A 345 16.37 -7.83 5.87
C SER A 345 16.52 -7.42 7.33
N ALA A 346 17.53 -6.60 7.67
CA ALA A 346 17.67 -6.08 9.02
C ALA A 346 16.51 -5.15 9.40
N ALA A 347 16.06 -4.28 8.48
CA ALA A 347 14.92 -3.40 8.71
C ALA A 347 13.61 -4.19 8.88
N THR A 348 13.36 -5.23 8.06
CA THR A 348 12.16 -6.09 8.20
C THR A 348 12.22 -6.95 9.45
N SER A 349 13.40 -7.44 9.84
CA SER A 349 13.57 -8.18 11.10
C SER A 349 13.28 -7.32 12.32
N ALA A 350 13.79 -6.07 12.33
CA ALA A 350 13.47 -5.12 13.40
C ALA A 350 11.96 -4.79 13.45
N ALA A 351 11.30 -4.75 12.30
CA ALA A 351 9.87 -4.44 12.20
C ALA A 351 8.95 -5.52 12.81
N ARG A 352 9.46 -6.68 13.26
CA ARG A 352 8.69 -7.62 14.09
C ARG A 352 8.17 -6.97 15.35
N GLN A 353 8.95 -6.05 15.94
CA GLN A 353 8.55 -5.28 17.10
C GLN A 353 7.23 -4.52 16.88
N LEU A 354 6.94 -4.04 15.65
CA LEU A 354 5.64 -3.40 15.34
C LEU A 354 4.46 -4.35 15.52
N ALA A 355 4.62 -5.60 15.10
CA ALA A 355 3.60 -6.63 15.23
C ALA A 355 3.43 -7.06 16.68
N ASP A 356 4.53 -7.26 17.40
CA ASP A 356 4.55 -7.69 18.79
C ASP A 356 3.89 -6.63 19.69
N GLU A 357 4.25 -5.35 19.52
CA GLU A 357 3.64 -4.25 20.27
C GLU A 357 2.15 -4.05 19.95
N PHE A 358 1.73 -4.29 18.70
CA PHE A 358 0.31 -4.23 18.37
C PHE A 358 -0.46 -5.41 18.97
N ALA A 359 0.11 -6.62 18.95
CA ALA A 359 -0.48 -7.79 19.58
C ALA A 359 -0.64 -7.60 21.11
N GLU A 360 0.41 -7.06 21.77
CA GLU A 360 0.36 -6.73 23.20
C GLU A 360 -0.71 -5.68 23.49
N TRP A 361 -0.76 -4.61 22.68
CA TRP A 361 -1.77 -3.56 22.85
C TRP A 361 -3.20 -4.09 22.68
N LEU A 362 -3.44 -5.04 21.78
CA LEU A 362 -4.76 -5.67 21.61
C LEU A 362 -5.18 -6.51 22.83
N GLU A 363 -4.21 -7.13 23.53
CA GLU A 363 -4.49 -7.93 24.75
C GLU A 363 -4.67 -7.04 25.98
N ARG A 364 -3.92 -5.93 26.06
CA ARG A 364 -3.92 -4.97 27.17
C ARG A 364 -3.96 -3.55 26.67
N PRO A 365 -5.14 -3.07 26.20
CA PRO A 365 -5.26 -1.77 25.59
C PRO A 365 -4.87 -0.64 26.55
N ASP A 366 -3.79 0.06 26.24
CA ASP A 366 -3.44 1.34 26.86
C ASP A 366 -3.93 2.47 25.95
N LEU A 367 -5.06 3.07 26.32
CA LEU A 367 -5.69 4.15 25.58
C LEU A 367 -4.86 5.44 25.58
N SER A 368 -3.90 5.60 26.49
CA SER A 368 -2.99 6.76 26.50
C SER A 368 -2.03 6.75 25.29
N ARG A 369 -1.80 5.58 24.69
CA ARG A 369 -1.03 5.40 23.46
C ARG A 369 -1.80 5.75 22.19
N LEU A 370 -3.12 6.00 22.28
CA LEU A 370 -3.94 6.37 21.13
C LEU A 370 -3.88 7.87 20.89
N GLU A 371 -3.13 8.26 19.88
CA GLU A 371 -2.90 9.66 19.56
C GLU A 371 -3.87 10.17 18.47
N PRO A 372 -4.17 11.47 18.41
CA PRO A 372 -4.93 12.04 17.30
C PRO A 372 -4.19 11.88 15.97
N LEU A 373 -4.94 11.51 14.93
CA LEU A 373 -4.44 11.42 13.55
C LEU A 373 -4.22 12.80 12.92
#